data_3f874fe99ff23a2257f55322e88e8575
#
_entry.id   3f874fe99ff23a2257f55322e88e8575
#
_cell.length_a   1.000
_cell.length_b   1.000
_cell.length_c   1.000
_cell.angle_alpha   90.00
_cell.angle_beta   90.00
_cell.angle_gamma   90.00
#
_symmetry.space_group_name_H-M   'P 1'
#
loop_
_entity.id
_entity.type
_entity.pdbx_description
1 polymer ?
#
loop_
_entity_poly.entity_id
_entity_poly.type
_entity_poly.pdbx_seq_one_letter_code
_entity_poly.pdbx_strand_id
1 'polypeptide(L)'
;MKLLKNVNIEGKHCEIVISDENVALWEAFNSCKATIAILGKEYIDIKVSKYAVEDLRDIDEEYIKKVAYRSLKLPLSIGKTENINIREINVEDFVTLSAFREFPFNTKEELAEYISMHYDFYGYGLYVFENEDELMGLAGFYNEEGKCYISYMTDTKYRKKGYTFKVCRYLLSFIKKNCEVENIYVRIKESNTASINLAKKLGVIIEKDFE
;
A
#
# COMPACT_ATOMS: atom_id res chain seq x y z
N MET A 1 -5.49 -8.16 -28.58
CA MET A 1 -4.00 -8.17 -28.56
C MET A 1 -3.53 -8.84 -27.29
N LYS A 2 -2.53 -9.73 -27.34
CA LYS A 2 -2.00 -10.44 -26.15
C LYS A 2 -0.48 -10.26 -26.06
N LEU A 3 0.01 -9.73 -24.95
CA LEU A 3 1.44 -9.59 -24.64
C LEU A 3 1.77 -10.41 -23.40
N LEU A 4 2.99 -10.95 -23.35
CA LEU A 4 3.51 -11.68 -22.20
C LEU A 4 4.75 -10.97 -21.66
N LYS A 5 4.77 -10.69 -20.37
CA LYS A 5 5.92 -10.17 -19.65
C LYS A 5 6.37 -11.18 -18.59
N ASN A 6 7.67 -11.41 -18.53
CA ASN A 6 8.30 -12.28 -17.52
C ASN A 6 9.14 -11.43 -16.59
N VAL A 7 8.90 -11.54 -15.29
CA VAL A 7 9.58 -10.76 -14.25
C VAL A 7 10.09 -11.69 -13.17
N ASN A 8 11.32 -11.46 -12.71
CA ASN A 8 11.88 -12.15 -11.55
C ASN A 8 11.98 -11.19 -10.38
N ILE A 9 11.31 -11.52 -9.27
CA ILE A 9 11.29 -10.74 -8.04
C ILE A 9 11.81 -11.64 -6.91
N GLU A 10 12.91 -11.27 -6.30
CA GLU A 10 13.47 -12.00 -5.15
C GLU A 10 13.61 -13.52 -5.39
N GLY A 11 14.02 -13.89 -6.61
CA GLY A 11 14.16 -15.30 -7.03
C GLY A 11 12.86 -16.01 -7.40
N LYS A 12 11.70 -15.33 -7.32
CA LYS A 12 10.41 -15.87 -7.75
C LYS A 12 10.06 -15.38 -9.16
N HIS A 13 9.58 -16.28 -9.99
CA HIS A 13 9.16 -15.98 -11.35
C HIS A 13 7.69 -15.59 -11.40
N CYS A 14 7.37 -14.50 -12.11
CA CYS A 14 6.02 -14.04 -12.37
C CYS A 14 5.81 -13.82 -13.85
N GLU A 15 4.81 -14.50 -14.41
CA GLU A 15 4.33 -14.26 -15.77
C GLU A 15 3.12 -13.31 -15.71
N ILE A 16 3.15 -12.25 -16.50
CA ILE A 16 2.09 -11.24 -16.58
C ILE A 16 1.54 -11.25 -17.99
N VAL A 17 0.25 -11.52 -18.15
CA VAL A 17 -0.48 -11.42 -19.42
C VAL A 17 -1.18 -10.07 -19.49
N ILE A 18 -0.91 -9.32 -20.56
CA ILE A 18 -1.53 -8.03 -20.84
C ILE A 18 -2.41 -8.22 -22.07
N SER A 19 -3.72 -7.95 -21.97
CA SER A 19 -4.65 -8.18 -23.09
C SER A 19 -5.88 -7.26 -23.03
N ASP A 20 -6.44 -6.97 -24.21
CA ASP A 20 -7.76 -6.37 -24.42
C ASP A 20 -8.87 -7.43 -24.70
N GLU A 21 -8.51 -8.72 -24.63
CA GLU A 21 -9.41 -9.84 -24.88
C GLU A 21 -9.73 -10.58 -23.60
N ASN A 22 -11.01 -10.63 -23.23
CA ASN A 22 -11.46 -11.29 -22.00
C ASN A 22 -11.08 -12.78 -21.97
N VAL A 23 -11.13 -13.48 -23.10
CA VAL A 23 -10.75 -14.90 -23.19
C VAL A 23 -9.29 -15.12 -22.82
N ALA A 24 -8.39 -14.28 -23.34
CA ALA A 24 -6.94 -14.37 -23.04
C ALA A 24 -6.64 -14.12 -21.55
N LEU A 25 -7.37 -13.19 -20.92
CA LEU A 25 -7.26 -12.91 -19.49
C LEU A 25 -7.80 -14.07 -18.64
N TRP A 26 -8.92 -14.68 -19.03
CA TRP A 26 -9.46 -15.88 -18.38
C TRP A 26 -8.50 -17.07 -18.44
N GLU A 27 -7.90 -17.33 -19.61
CA GLU A 27 -6.88 -18.38 -19.76
C GLU A 27 -5.67 -18.14 -18.82
N ALA A 28 -5.20 -16.89 -18.75
CA ALA A 28 -4.10 -16.52 -17.89
C ALA A 28 -4.46 -16.68 -16.41
N PHE A 29 -5.61 -16.20 -15.99
CA PHE A 29 -6.12 -16.32 -14.63
C PHE A 29 -6.23 -17.79 -14.19
N ASN A 30 -6.84 -18.65 -15.03
CA ASN A 30 -6.96 -20.08 -14.77
C ASN A 30 -5.60 -20.81 -14.74
N SER A 31 -4.58 -20.22 -15.37
CA SER A 31 -3.19 -20.70 -15.35
C SER A 31 -2.36 -20.07 -14.23
N CYS A 32 -2.98 -19.41 -13.26
CA CYS A 32 -2.34 -18.72 -12.14
C CYS A 32 -1.30 -17.67 -12.56
N LYS A 33 -1.47 -17.04 -13.73
CA LYS A 33 -0.65 -15.93 -14.20
C LYS A 33 -1.25 -14.59 -13.75
N ALA A 34 -0.40 -13.62 -13.54
CA ALA A 34 -0.86 -12.25 -13.32
C ALA A 34 -1.47 -11.67 -14.58
N THR A 35 -2.41 -10.75 -14.45
CA THR A 35 -3.14 -10.18 -15.59
C THR A 35 -3.19 -8.65 -15.49
N ILE A 36 -3.10 -8.01 -16.64
CA ILE A 36 -3.37 -6.57 -16.82
C ILE A 36 -4.33 -6.46 -18.01
N ALA A 37 -5.49 -5.87 -17.77
CA ALA A 37 -6.46 -5.59 -18.80
C ALA A 37 -6.15 -4.27 -19.51
N ILE A 38 -6.28 -4.23 -20.83
CA ILE A 38 -6.36 -2.98 -21.58
C ILE A 38 -7.85 -2.73 -21.81
N LEU A 39 -8.35 -1.62 -21.26
CA LEU A 39 -9.75 -1.24 -21.40
C LEU A 39 -10.00 -0.79 -22.85
N GLY A 40 -10.89 -1.46 -23.52
CA GLY A 40 -11.19 -1.26 -24.92
C GLY A 40 -12.68 -1.31 -25.21
N LYS A 41 -13.02 -1.90 -26.36
CA LYS A 41 -14.41 -2.02 -26.81
C LYS A 41 -15.16 -3.18 -26.16
N GLU A 42 -14.45 -4.17 -25.64
CA GLU A 42 -15.03 -5.34 -25.01
C GLU A 42 -15.12 -5.18 -23.50
N TYR A 43 -16.14 -5.79 -22.91
CA TYR A 43 -16.27 -5.91 -21.47
C TYR A 43 -15.18 -6.84 -20.92
N ILE A 44 -14.45 -6.36 -19.93
CA ILE A 44 -13.48 -7.17 -19.19
C ILE A 44 -14.06 -7.49 -17.80
N ASP A 45 -14.07 -8.79 -17.46
CA ASP A 45 -14.50 -9.22 -16.14
C ASP A 45 -13.43 -8.88 -15.10
N ILE A 46 -13.77 -8.05 -14.12
CA ILE A 46 -12.88 -7.65 -13.02
C ILE A 46 -12.33 -8.84 -12.23
N LYS A 47 -12.99 -9.99 -12.26
CA LYS A 47 -12.52 -11.21 -11.58
C LYS A 47 -11.23 -11.75 -12.18
N VAL A 48 -11.00 -11.52 -13.47
CA VAL A 48 -9.82 -12.04 -14.17
C VAL A 48 -8.68 -11.05 -14.26
N SER A 49 -8.93 -9.76 -13.99
CA SER A 49 -7.88 -8.76 -13.92
C SER A 49 -8.25 -7.65 -12.94
N LYS A 50 -7.47 -7.56 -11.88
CA LYS A 50 -7.58 -6.46 -10.89
C LYS A 50 -6.87 -5.20 -11.36
N TYR A 51 -6.03 -5.30 -12.38
CA TYR A 51 -5.25 -4.22 -12.94
C TYR A 51 -5.74 -3.92 -14.34
N ALA A 52 -6.01 -2.66 -14.61
CA ALA A 52 -6.48 -2.21 -15.90
C ALA A 52 -5.86 -0.86 -16.26
N VAL A 53 -5.65 -0.65 -17.54
CA VAL A 53 -5.21 0.61 -18.12
C VAL A 53 -6.04 0.92 -19.36
N GLU A 54 -6.15 2.19 -19.72
CA GLU A 54 -6.82 2.61 -20.97
C GLU A 54 -5.88 2.48 -22.17
N ASP A 55 -4.58 2.66 -21.96
CA ASP A 55 -3.57 2.61 -23.01
C ASP A 55 -2.35 1.77 -22.58
N LEU A 56 -1.79 1.02 -23.52
CA LEU A 56 -0.59 0.22 -23.29
C LEU A 56 0.60 1.09 -22.86
N ARG A 57 0.64 2.37 -23.23
CA ARG A 57 1.67 3.34 -22.87
C ARG A 57 1.68 3.69 -21.37
N ASP A 58 0.59 3.42 -20.68
CA ASP A 58 0.47 3.63 -19.24
C ASP A 58 1.13 2.49 -18.42
N ILE A 59 1.58 1.43 -19.10
CA ILE A 59 2.25 0.29 -18.48
C ILE A 59 3.77 0.50 -18.54
N ASP A 60 4.30 1.16 -17.54
CA ASP A 60 5.74 1.31 -17.34
C ASP A 60 6.35 0.16 -16.49
N GLU A 61 7.66 0.23 -16.25
CA GLU A 61 8.36 -0.77 -15.44
C GLU A 61 7.89 -0.78 -13.97
N GLU A 62 7.53 0.38 -13.41
CA GLU A 62 7.02 0.49 -12.04
C GLU A 62 5.65 -0.17 -11.92
N TYR A 63 4.78 0.01 -12.93
CA TYR A 63 3.48 -0.64 -12.98
C TYR A 63 3.61 -2.16 -13.05
N ILE A 64 4.46 -2.68 -13.95
CA ILE A 64 4.77 -4.11 -14.07
C ILE A 64 5.32 -4.68 -12.76
N LYS A 65 6.25 -3.96 -12.11
CA LYS A 65 6.82 -4.35 -10.83
C LYS A 65 5.76 -4.44 -9.74
N LYS A 66 4.87 -3.45 -9.64
CA LYS A 66 3.75 -3.44 -8.70
C LYS A 66 2.86 -4.66 -8.87
N VAL A 67 2.45 -4.97 -10.10
CA VAL A 67 1.61 -6.13 -10.41
C VAL A 67 2.32 -7.43 -10.04
N ALA A 68 3.63 -7.56 -10.35
CA ALA A 68 4.41 -8.74 -10.03
C ALA A 68 4.53 -8.96 -8.51
N TYR A 69 4.90 -7.92 -7.73
CA TYR A 69 5.01 -8.02 -6.27
C TYR A 69 3.70 -8.49 -5.64
N ARG A 70 2.59 -7.88 -5.99
CA ARG A 70 1.28 -8.21 -5.42
C ARG A 70 0.78 -9.59 -5.86
N SER A 71 1.03 -9.98 -7.12
CA SER A 71 0.69 -11.33 -7.60
C SER A 71 1.48 -12.42 -6.89
N LEU A 72 2.73 -12.15 -6.56
CA LEU A 72 3.59 -13.03 -5.77
C LEU A 72 3.34 -12.94 -4.26
N LYS A 73 2.43 -12.08 -3.81
CA LYS A 73 2.13 -11.78 -2.39
C LYS A 73 3.38 -11.32 -1.63
N LEU A 74 4.23 -10.54 -2.30
CA LEU A 74 5.41 -9.92 -1.71
C LEU A 74 5.13 -8.47 -1.35
N PRO A 75 5.67 -7.94 -0.24
CA PRO A 75 5.48 -6.55 0.16
C PRO A 75 6.28 -5.62 -0.77
N LEU A 76 5.58 -4.73 -1.47
CA LEU A 76 6.22 -3.76 -2.35
C LEU A 76 6.92 -2.67 -1.54
N SER A 77 8.23 -2.49 -1.75
CA SER A 77 8.94 -1.31 -1.23
C SER A 77 8.54 -0.09 -2.07
N ILE A 78 7.97 0.92 -1.41
CA ILE A 78 7.55 2.17 -2.06
C ILE A 78 8.64 3.25 -2.02
N GLY A 79 9.71 3.04 -1.25
CA GLY A 79 10.87 3.91 -1.22
C GLY A 79 11.64 3.90 0.09
N LYS A 80 12.60 4.83 0.17
CA LYS A 80 13.48 4.99 1.32
C LYS A 80 13.59 6.45 1.72
N THR A 81 13.76 6.71 3.01
CA THR A 81 14.15 8.01 3.53
C THR A 81 15.32 7.83 4.50
N GLU A 82 16.50 8.35 4.17
CA GLU A 82 17.76 8.05 4.86
C GLU A 82 18.00 6.52 4.91
N ASN A 83 18.13 5.95 6.10
CA ASN A 83 18.33 4.51 6.32
C ASN A 83 17.02 3.76 6.61
N ILE A 84 15.88 4.38 6.36
CA ILE A 84 14.55 3.79 6.63
C ILE A 84 13.96 3.31 5.32
N ASN A 85 13.71 2.02 5.20
CA ASN A 85 12.93 1.44 4.11
C ASN A 85 11.43 1.57 4.46
N ILE A 86 10.62 1.84 3.44
CA ILE A 86 9.15 1.97 3.57
C ILE A 86 8.55 0.99 2.57
N ARG A 87 7.79 0.01 3.06
CA ARG A 87 7.15 -1.02 2.23
C ARG A 87 5.73 -1.30 2.66
N GLU A 88 4.96 -1.90 1.79
CA GLU A 88 3.64 -2.43 2.11
C GLU A 88 3.74 -3.40 3.29
N ILE A 89 2.69 -3.43 4.12
CA ILE A 89 2.60 -4.39 5.22
C ILE A 89 2.42 -5.82 4.68
N ASN A 90 3.01 -6.79 5.35
CA ASN A 90 2.88 -8.22 5.04
C ASN A 90 2.19 -8.95 6.20
N VAL A 91 1.58 -10.10 5.92
CA VAL A 91 0.94 -10.95 6.93
C VAL A 91 1.94 -11.41 8.01
N GLU A 92 3.20 -11.62 7.63
CA GLU A 92 4.24 -12.02 8.58
C GLU A 92 4.61 -10.92 9.58
N ASP A 93 4.35 -9.65 9.26
CA ASP A 93 4.57 -8.53 10.18
C ASP A 93 3.61 -8.56 11.38
N PHE A 94 2.52 -9.33 11.30
CA PHE A 94 1.50 -9.43 12.33
C PHE A 94 2.10 -9.75 13.71
N VAL A 95 3.04 -10.69 13.78
CA VAL A 95 3.63 -11.11 15.06
C VAL A 95 4.32 -9.95 15.77
N THR A 96 5.07 -9.14 15.03
CA THR A 96 5.78 -7.98 15.59
C THR A 96 4.83 -6.82 15.86
N LEU A 97 3.91 -6.55 14.92
CA LEU A 97 2.99 -5.41 15.01
C LEU A 97 1.88 -5.61 16.05
N SER A 98 1.46 -6.86 16.31
CA SER A 98 0.46 -7.15 17.35
C SER A 98 0.91 -6.78 18.78
N ALA A 99 2.23 -6.63 18.98
CA ALA A 99 2.77 -6.07 20.22
C ALA A 99 2.58 -4.55 20.35
N PHE A 100 2.20 -3.86 19.29
CA PHE A 100 1.94 -2.42 19.30
C PHE A 100 0.53 -2.16 19.82
N ARG A 101 0.41 -1.34 20.85
CA ARG A 101 -0.84 -1.11 21.59
C ARG A 101 -2.04 -0.70 20.71
N GLU A 102 -1.78 -0.02 19.59
CA GLU A 102 -2.82 0.56 18.71
C GLU A 102 -2.83 -0.11 17.34
N PHE A 103 -2.31 -1.35 17.24
CA PHE A 103 -2.36 -2.10 15.98
C PHE A 103 -3.80 -2.46 15.64
N PRO A 104 -4.29 -2.13 14.42
CA PRO A 104 -5.72 -2.17 14.13
C PRO A 104 -6.29 -3.56 13.83
N PHE A 105 -5.44 -4.60 13.72
CA PHE A 105 -5.89 -5.96 13.38
C PHE A 105 -5.72 -6.90 14.57
N ASN A 106 -6.73 -7.73 14.83
CA ASN A 106 -6.73 -8.69 15.94
C ASN A 106 -6.23 -10.07 15.51
N THR A 107 -6.32 -10.40 14.19
CA THR A 107 -5.93 -11.70 13.64
C THR A 107 -5.09 -11.54 12.37
N LYS A 108 -4.34 -12.59 12.01
CA LYS A 108 -3.61 -12.64 10.73
C LYS A 108 -4.58 -12.64 9.54
N GLU A 109 -5.74 -13.23 9.70
CA GLU A 109 -6.79 -13.32 8.68
C GLU A 109 -7.34 -11.93 8.35
N GLU A 110 -7.65 -11.10 9.36
CA GLU A 110 -8.07 -9.70 9.16
C GLU A 110 -7.00 -8.90 8.42
N LEU A 111 -5.72 -9.06 8.78
CA LEU A 111 -4.62 -8.41 8.09
C LEU A 111 -4.48 -8.90 6.64
N ALA A 112 -4.62 -10.22 6.41
CA ALA A 112 -4.54 -10.80 5.07
C ALA A 112 -5.67 -10.29 4.16
N GLU A 113 -6.89 -10.17 4.70
CA GLU A 113 -8.03 -9.61 3.99
C GLU A 113 -7.78 -8.14 3.63
N TYR A 114 -7.32 -7.33 4.60
CA TYR A 114 -6.93 -5.96 4.36
C TYR A 114 -5.91 -5.84 3.22
N ILE A 115 -4.82 -6.60 3.27
CA ILE A 115 -3.76 -6.57 2.25
C ILE A 115 -4.33 -6.93 0.87
N SER A 116 -5.19 -7.96 0.79
CA SER A 116 -5.72 -8.46 -0.48
C SER A 116 -6.68 -7.49 -1.16
N MET A 117 -7.28 -6.57 -0.42
CA MET A 117 -8.31 -5.67 -0.92
C MET A 117 -7.83 -4.21 -1.00
N HIS A 118 -7.15 -3.73 0.03
CA HIS A 118 -6.96 -2.30 0.23
C HIS A 118 -6.01 -1.66 -0.78
N TYR A 119 -4.84 -2.25 -0.99
CA TYR A 119 -3.86 -1.71 -1.94
C TYR A 119 -4.32 -1.79 -3.40
N ASP A 120 -5.08 -2.82 -3.75
CA ASP A 120 -5.60 -2.98 -5.11
C ASP A 120 -6.72 -1.98 -5.40
N PHE A 121 -7.54 -1.65 -4.40
CA PHE A 121 -8.68 -0.74 -4.56
C PHE A 121 -8.29 0.73 -4.49
N TYR A 122 -7.50 1.13 -3.46
CA TYR A 122 -7.16 2.53 -3.25
C TYR A 122 -5.81 2.95 -3.83
N GLY A 123 -4.95 2.00 -4.21
CA GLY A 123 -3.57 2.28 -4.62
C GLY A 123 -2.61 2.63 -3.49
N TYR A 124 -3.08 2.74 -2.24
CA TYR A 124 -2.33 3.03 -1.03
C TYR A 124 -2.91 2.28 0.18
N GLY A 125 -2.20 2.30 1.29
CA GLY A 125 -2.62 1.63 2.51
C GLY A 125 -1.68 1.89 3.68
N LEU A 126 -1.53 0.90 4.54
CA LEU A 126 -0.59 0.92 5.66
C LEU A 126 0.78 0.40 5.22
N TYR A 127 1.82 1.09 5.64
CA TYR A 127 3.21 0.77 5.32
C TYR A 127 4.00 0.57 6.60
N VAL A 128 4.79 -0.48 6.65
CA VAL A 128 5.81 -0.61 7.69
C VAL A 128 7.03 0.22 7.31
N PHE A 129 7.70 0.74 8.30
CA PHE A 129 9.00 1.36 8.13
C PHE A 129 10.01 0.64 9.02
N GLU A 130 11.15 0.34 8.43
CA GLU A 130 12.18 -0.55 9.00
C GLU A 130 13.58 -0.03 8.73
N ASN A 131 14.53 -0.41 9.56
CA ASN A 131 15.95 -0.16 9.38
C ASN A 131 16.71 -1.47 9.55
N GLU A 132 17.49 -1.89 8.55
CA GLU A 132 18.25 -3.14 8.57
C GLU A 132 17.39 -4.35 8.99
N ASP A 133 16.20 -4.47 8.39
CA ASP A 133 15.18 -5.50 8.67
C ASP A 133 14.55 -5.44 10.08
N GLU A 134 14.89 -4.44 10.89
CA GLU A 134 14.22 -4.22 12.16
C GLU A 134 13.02 -3.29 12.00
N LEU A 135 11.82 -3.82 12.26
CA LEU A 135 10.58 -3.08 12.16
C LEU A 135 10.51 -1.99 13.24
N MET A 136 10.42 -0.74 12.80
CA MET A 136 10.40 0.45 13.67
C MET A 136 9.00 0.98 13.95
N GLY A 137 8.06 0.73 13.03
CA GLY A 137 6.70 1.22 13.14
C GLY A 137 5.86 1.00 11.90
N LEU A 138 4.65 1.52 11.97
CA LEU A 138 3.63 1.49 10.95
C LEU A 138 3.13 2.91 10.69
N ALA A 139 2.93 3.28 9.44
CA ALA A 139 2.26 4.51 9.04
C ALA A 139 1.57 4.32 7.70
N GLY A 140 0.51 5.09 7.45
CA GLY A 140 -0.18 4.98 6.17
C GLY A 140 -1.55 5.63 6.19
N PHE A 141 -2.37 5.26 5.22
CA PHE A 141 -3.65 5.91 4.99
C PHE A 141 -4.80 4.92 5.01
N TYR A 142 -5.94 5.39 5.47
CA TYR A 142 -7.22 4.69 5.38
C TYR A 142 -8.33 5.67 5.01
N ASN A 143 -9.42 5.14 4.46
CA ASN A 143 -10.59 5.95 4.10
C ASN A 143 -11.73 5.66 5.05
N GLU A 144 -12.38 6.72 5.48
CA GLU A 144 -13.59 6.66 6.30
C GLU A 144 -14.51 7.82 5.93
N GLU A 145 -15.77 7.55 5.63
CA GLU A 145 -16.78 8.56 5.26
C GLU A 145 -16.33 9.52 4.14
N GLY A 146 -15.60 9.00 3.15
CA GLY A 146 -15.11 9.79 2.02
C GLY A 146 -13.91 10.70 2.32
N LYS A 147 -13.33 10.60 3.51
CA LYS A 147 -12.12 11.31 3.91
C LYS A 147 -10.92 10.37 3.98
N CYS A 148 -9.75 10.87 3.59
CA CYS A 148 -8.48 10.16 3.71
C CYS A 148 -7.79 10.54 5.01
N TYR A 149 -7.56 9.56 5.88
CA TYR A 149 -6.89 9.74 7.17
C TYR A 149 -5.48 9.14 7.11
N ILE A 150 -4.52 9.85 7.73
CA ILE A 150 -3.21 9.29 8.01
C ILE A 150 -3.19 8.73 9.44
N SER A 151 -2.64 7.51 9.58
CA SER A 151 -2.38 6.87 10.87
C SER A 151 -0.89 6.57 11.00
N TYR A 152 -0.37 6.57 12.21
CA TYR A 152 1.02 6.23 12.47
C TYR A 152 1.24 5.74 13.90
N MET A 153 2.08 4.76 14.03
CA MET A 153 2.58 4.26 15.32
C MET A 153 4.07 3.92 15.21
N THR A 154 4.76 4.04 16.32
CA THR A 154 6.20 3.80 16.36
C THR A 154 6.55 3.04 17.63
N ASP A 155 7.37 2.00 17.50
CA ASP A 155 7.91 1.27 18.63
C ASP A 155 8.57 2.24 19.62
N THR A 156 8.39 1.98 20.89
CA THR A 156 8.86 2.85 21.99
C THR A 156 10.35 3.17 21.91
N LYS A 157 11.18 2.20 21.48
CA LYS A 157 12.63 2.34 21.33
C LYS A 157 13.06 3.32 20.23
N TYR A 158 12.16 3.61 19.27
CA TYR A 158 12.41 4.52 18.14
C TYR A 158 11.70 5.87 18.27
N ARG A 159 10.90 6.07 19.33
CA ARG A 159 10.19 7.35 19.56
C ARG A 159 11.16 8.50 19.83
N LYS A 160 10.71 9.73 19.59
CA LYS A 160 11.45 11.00 19.83
C LYS A 160 12.73 11.16 19.00
N LYS A 161 12.99 10.31 18.01
CA LYS A 161 14.15 10.38 17.11
C LYS A 161 13.83 11.01 15.74
N GLY A 162 12.57 11.45 15.53
CA GLY A 162 12.13 12.09 14.30
C GLY A 162 11.77 11.15 13.15
N TYR A 163 11.90 9.84 13.30
CA TYR A 163 11.65 8.87 12.25
C TYR A 163 10.22 8.94 11.71
N THR A 164 9.23 8.94 12.59
CA THR A 164 7.81 9.03 12.19
C THR A 164 7.53 10.27 11.36
N PHE A 165 8.12 11.41 11.70
CA PHE A 165 7.97 12.64 10.91
C PHE A 165 8.52 12.47 9.48
N LYS A 166 9.72 11.89 9.33
CA LYS A 166 10.36 11.66 8.03
C LYS A 166 9.52 10.71 7.16
N VAL A 167 9.07 9.61 7.76
CA VAL A 167 8.22 8.62 7.08
C VAL A 167 6.89 9.24 6.66
N CYS A 168 6.16 9.88 7.58
CA CYS A 168 4.89 10.51 7.25
C CYS A 168 5.05 11.60 6.17
N ARG A 169 6.12 12.37 6.21
CA ARG A 169 6.41 13.38 5.18
C ARG A 169 6.65 12.75 3.80
N TYR A 170 7.36 11.61 3.76
CA TYR A 170 7.52 10.83 2.55
C TYR A 170 6.16 10.33 2.03
N LEU A 171 5.37 9.69 2.90
CA LEU A 171 4.06 9.15 2.56
C LEU A 171 3.08 10.23 2.06
N LEU A 172 3.08 11.43 2.67
CA LEU A 172 2.29 12.56 2.21
C LEU A 172 2.68 13.02 0.80
N SER A 173 3.97 12.98 0.47
CA SER A 173 4.44 13.29 -0.89
C SER A 173 4.07 12.17 -1.86
N PHE A 174 4.18 10.92 -1.44
CA PHE A 174 3.82 9.74 -2.21
C PHE A 174 2.34 9.73 -2.60
N ILE A 175 1.43 9.93 -1.63
CA ILE A 175 -0.01 9.89 -1.92
C ILE A 175 -0.46 11.04 -2.83
N LYS A 176 0.09 12.25 -2.63
CA LYS A 176 -0.21 13.40 -3.48
C LYS A 176 0.27 13.24 -4.92
N LYS A 177 1.36 12.50 -5.13
CA LYS A 177 1.89 12.22 -6.46
C LYS A 177 1.11 11.13 -7.20
N ASN A 178 0.63 10.13 -6.47
CA ASN A 178 0.13 8.88 -7.06
C ASN A 178 -1.39 8.73 -6.95
N CYS A 179 -2.06 9.57 -6.15
CA CYS A 179 -3.50 9.46 -5.88
C CYS A 179 -4.13 10.85 -5.85
N GLU A 180 -5.38 10.94 -6.28
CA GLU A 180 -6.17 12.19 -6.25
C GLU A 180 -6.72 12.46 -4.84
N VAL A 181 -5.83 12.78 -3.90
CA VAL A 181 -6.19 13.11 -2.52
C VAL A 181 -5.85 14.56 -2.22
N GLU A 182 -6.87 15.39 -2.04
CA GLU A 182 -6.68 16.83 -1.74
C GLU A 182 -6.38 17.07 -0.28
N ASN A 183 -7.23 16.55 0.61
CA ASN A 183 -7.17 16.79 2.04
C ASN A 183 -6.83 15.50 2.80
N ILE A 184 -5.90 15.61 3.73
CA ILE A 184 -5.51 14.49 4.58
C ILE A 184 -5.80 14.87 6.02
N TYR A 185 -6.51 14.00 6.70
CA TYR A 185 -6.97 14.14 8.07
C TYR A 185 -6.18 13.23 8.99
N VAL A 186 -6.20 13.52 10.27
CA VAL A 186 -5.73 12.62 11.32
C VAL A 186 -6.65 12.73 12.53
N ARG A 187 -7.04 11.58 13.08
CA ARG A 187 -7.88 11.52 14.27
C ARG A 187 -6.99 11.29 15.49
N ILE A 188 -7.06 12.19 16.47
CA ILE A 188 -6.13 12.18 17.62
C ILE A 188 -6.90 12.52 18.89
N LYS A 189 -6.73 11.70 19.93
CA LYS A 189 -7.22 11.99 21.29
C LYS A 189 -6.58 13.27 21.83
N GLU A 190 -7.36 14.13 22.49
CA GLU A 190 -6.86 15.41 23.02
C GLU A 190 -5.66 15.26 23.98
N SER A 191 -5.59 14.15 24.71
CA SER A 191 -4.47 13.85 25.61
C SER A 191 -3.16 13.51 24.90
N ASN A 192 -3.19 13.16 23.58
CA ASN A 192 -2.00 12.75 22.83
C ASN A 192 -1.26 13.96 22.24
N THR A 193 -0.63 14.76 23.11
CA THR A 193 0.11 15.95 22.71
C THR A 193 1.25 15.68 21.74
N ALA A 194 1.88 14.50 21.80
CA ALA A 194 2.96 14.12 20.89
C ALA A 194 2.46 13.99 19.44
N SER A 195 1.35 13.28 19.24
CA SER A 195 0.72 13.12 17.91
C SER A 195 0.14 14.44 17.40
N ILE A 196 -0.45 15.28 18.27
CA ILE A 196 -0.93 16.61 17.90
C ILE A 196 0.22 17.49 17.37
N ASN A 197 1.36 17.50 18.04
CA ASN A 197 2.53 18.26 17.62
C ASN A 197 3.11 17.74 16.29
N LEU A 198 3.09 16.43 16.09
CA LEU A 198 3.51 15.81 14.83
C LEU A 198 2.57 16.20 13.69
N ALA A 199 1.26 16.09 13.90
CA ALA A 199 0.24 16.44 12.90
C ALA A 199 0.34 17.92 12.46
N LYS A 200 0.52 18.83 13.42
CA LYS A 200 0.77 20.26 13.12
C LYS A 200 2.00 20.47 12.24
N LYS A 201 3.11 19.78 12.51
CA LYS A 201 4.33 19.85 11.69
C LYS A 201 4.15 19.25 10.29
N LEU A 202 3.28 18.27 10.14
CA LEU A 202 2.96 17.64 8.87
C LEU A 202 1.99 18.48 8.03
N GLY A 203 1.26 19.41 8.64
CA GLY A 203 0.26 20.24 7.96
C GLY A 203 -1.02 19.48 7.58
N VAL A 204 -1.35 18.42 8.32
CA VAL A 204 -2.59 17.66 8.14
C VAL A 204 -3.71 18.20 9.00
N ILE A 205 -4.96 17.96 8.61
CA ILE A 205 -6.15 18.44 9.31
C ILE A 205 -6.40 17.54 10.53
N ILE A 206 -6.42 18.13 11.73
CA ILE A 206 -6.64 17.39 12.97
C ILE A 206 -8.14 17.34 13.27
N GLU A 207 -8.69 16.14 13.32
CA GLU A 207 -10.00 15.86 13.90
C GLU A 207 -9.82 15.32 15.31
N LYS A 208 -10.60 15.88 16.24
CA LYS A 208 -10.56 15.44 17.63
C LYS A 208 -11.36 14.16 17.77
N ASP A 209 -10.76 13.17 18.44
CA ASP A 209 -11.44 11.96 18.86
C ASP A 209 -12.14 12.27 20.19
N PHE A 210 -13.44 12.38 20.15
CA PHE A 210 -14.29 12.54 21.32
C PHE A 210 -14.64 11.13 21.82
N GLU A 211 -13.93 10.66 22.83
CA GLU A 211 -14.40 9.54 23.67
C GLU A 211 -15.41 10.00 24.69
#